data_4b08a4c611fd7531e4091bb583673ba1
#
_entry.id   4b08a4c611fd7531e4091bb583673ba1
#
_cell.length_a   1.000
_cell.length_b   1.000
_cell.length_c   1.000
_cell.angle_alpha   90.00
_cell.angle_beta   90.00
_cell.angle_gamma   90.00
#
_symmetry.space_group_name_H-M   'P 1'
#
loop_
_entity.id
_entity.type
_entity.pdbx_description
1 polymer ?
#
loop_
_entity_poly.entity_id
_entity_poly.type
_entity_poly.pdbx_seq_one_letter_code
_entity_poly.pdbx_strand_id
1 'polypeptide(L)'
;MCGVFGFIARKAGARPNLGHLEMMAEVAELRGDHAYGLAWIENGTNRLKMHKAPGGVTDNLDTLKAASDCTMLIGHTRWATHGSASDNANNHPHPCDGGWIVHNGVVTNDIELIDEFNHLP
;
A
#
# COMPACT_ATOMS: atom_id res chain seq x y z
N MET A 1 -14.74 3.19 -1.44
CA MET A 1 -13.59 3.93 -0.88
C MET A 1 -12.50 2.95 -0.45
N CYS A 2 -11.25 3.31 -0.64
CA CYS A 2 -10.11 2.45 -0.30
C CYS A 2 -9.85 2.37 1.22
N GLY A 3 -9.10 1.36 1.65
CA GLY A 3 -8.56 1.26 2.99
C GLY A 3 -7.06 1.53 3.00
N VAL A 4 -6.58 2.11 4.07
CA VAL A 4 -5.16 2.39 4.30
C VAL A 4 -4.79 1.93 5.71
N PHE A 5 -3.67 1.25 5.86
CA PHE A 5 -3.15 0.82 7.15
C PHE A 5 -1.63 0.87 7.16
N GLY A 6 -1.03 0.77 8.33
CA GLY A 6 0.42 0.80 8.42
C GLY A 6 0.97 0.53 9.81
N PHE A 7 2.28 0.39 9.85
CA PHE A 7 3.06 0.14 11.04
C PHE A 7 4.40 0.88 10.97
N ILE A 8 4.86 1.37 12.09
CA ILE A 8 6.22 1.90 12.27
C ILE A 8 6.78 1.40 13.61
N ALA A 9 7.98 0.83 13.56
CA ALA A 9 8.67 0.36 14.76
C ALA A 9 9.18 1.54 15.60
N ARG A 10 8.99 1.46 16.91
CA ARG A 10 9.53 2.45 17.87
C ARG A 10 10.98 2.17 18.25
N LYS A 11 11.45 0.95 18.02
CA LYS A 11 12.80 0.47 18.36
C LYS A 11 13.38 -0.32 17.20
N ALA A 12 14.70 -0.28 17.05
CA ALA A 12 15.39 -1.15 16.11
C ALA A 12 15.09 -2.63 16.42
N GLY A 13 14.80 -3.42 15.38
CA GLY A 13 14.48 -4.84 15.48
C GLY A 13 13.05 -5.17 15.95
N ALA A 14 12.26 -4.18 16.38
CA ALA A 14 10.86 -4.40 16.70
C ALA A 14 10.07 -4.74 15.43
N ARG A 15 9.07 -5.60 15.58
CA ARG A 15 8.20 -6.09 14.49
C ARG A 15 6.75 -5.86 14.85
N PRO A 16 5.86 -5.73 13.86
CA PRO A 16 4.43 -5.73 14.14
C PRO A 16 3.99 -7.08 14.71
N ASN A 17 2.99 -7.07 15.58
CA ASN A 17 2.26 -8.27 15.90
C ASN A 17 1.47 -8.71 14.68
N LEU A 18 1.70 -9.93 14.19
CA LEU A 18 1.07 -10.42 12.96
C LEU A 18 -0.46 -10.42 13.05
N GLY A 19 -1.03 -10.85 14.17
CA GLY A 19 -2.48 -10.85 14.37
C GLY A 19 -3.09 -9.44 14.33
N HIS A 20 -2.40 -8.44 14.87
CA HIS A 20 -2.83 -7.05 14.75
C HIS A 20 -2.74 -6.53 13.31
N LEU A 21 -1.67 -6.92 12.60
CA LEU A 21 -1.49 -6.53 11.21
C LEU A 21 -2.57 -7.14 10.30
N GLU A 22 -2.89 -8.42 10.52
CA GLU A 22 -3.99 -9.12 9.84
C GLU A 22 -5.33 -8.45 10.12
N MET A 23 -5.62 -8.11 11.38
CA MET A 23 -6.85 -7.40 11.76
C MET A 23 -6.95 -6.03 11.07
N MET A 24 -5.87 -5.26 11.01
CA MET A 24 -5.86 -3.99 10.32
C MET A 24 -6.12 -4.16 8.81
N ALA A 25 -5.54 -5.18 8.21
CA ALA A 25 -5.75 -5.51 6.79
C ALA A 25 -7.20 -5.93 6.52
N GLU A 26 -7.79 -6.76 7.36
CA GLU A 26 -9.21 -7.17 7.28
C GLU A 26 -10.15 -5.96 7.36
N VAL A 27 -9.93 -5.08 8.32
CA VAL A 27 -10.74 -3.85 8.47
C VAL A 27 -10.57 -2.92 7.27
N ALA A 28 -9.34 -2.78 6.76
CA ALA A 28 -9.09 -1.99 5.57
C ALA A 28 -9.79 -2.59 4.34
N GLU A 29 -9.81 -3.92 4.20
CA GLU A 29 -10.45 -4.62 3.08
C GLU A 29 -11.96 -4.43 3.02
N LEU A 30 -12.63 -4.19 4.16
CA LEU A 30 -14.04 -3.81 4.18
C LEU A 30 -14.35 -2.56 3.34
N ARG A 31 -13.35 -1.74 3.06
CA ARG A 31 -13.47 -0.53 2.24
C ARG A 31 -13.18 -0.78 0.76
N GLY A 32 -12.59 -1.90 0.41
CA GLY A 32 -12.32 -2.31 -0.97
C GLY A 32 -11.48 -3.57 -1.03
N ASP A 33 -11.88 -4.46 -1.93
CA ASP A 33 -11.26 -5.79 -2.15
C ASP A 33 -10.91 -6.06 -3.62
N HIS A 34 -10.91 -5.01 -4.44
CA HIS A 34 -10.58 -5.15 -5.87
C HIS A 34 -9.10 -5.39 -6.11
N ALA A 35 -8.25 -4.82 -5.27
CA ALA A 35 -6.80 -5.03 -5.28
C ALA A 35 -6.22 -4.66 -3.91
N TYR A 36 -5.02 -5.13 -3.63
CA TYR A 36 -4.28 -4.74 -2.45
C TYR A 36 -2.82 -4.48 -2.79
N GLY A 37 -2.12 -3.81 -1.89
CA GLY A 37 -0.70 -3.61 -2.01
C GLY A 37 -0.05 -3.26 -0.68
N LEU A 38 1.22 -3.60 -0.59
CA LEU A 38 2.07 -3.41 0.57
C LEU A 38 3.40 -2.82 0.12
N ALA A 39 3.93 -1.88 0.89
CA ALA A 39 5.33 -1.47 0.80
C ALA A 39 5.92 -1.49 2.21
N TRP A 40 7.13 -2.03 2.35
CA TRP A 40 7.76 -2.18 3.67
C TRP A 40 9.27 -2.07 3.60
N ILE A 41 9.86 -1.69 4.72
CA ILE A 41 11.31 -1.71 4.93
C ILE A 41 11.65 -2.97 5.72
N GLU A 42 12.38 -3.88 5.10
CA GLU A 42 12.74 -5.17 5.69
C GLU A 42 13.71 -4.99 6.84
N ASN A 43 13.45 -5.69 7.95
CA ASN A 43 14.36 -5.74 9.09
C ASN A 43 15.71 -6.32 8.69
N GLY A 44 16.77 -5.76 9.25
CA GLY A 44 18.14 -6.21 9.07
C GLY A 44 18.81 -5.73 7.78
N THR A 45 18.12 -5.78 6.65
CA THR A 45 18.66 -5.33 5.34
C THR A 45 18.39 -3.88 5.04
N ASN A 46 17.36 -3.28 5.66
CA ASN A 46 16.81 -1.96 5.34
C ASN A 46 16.40 -1.80 3.87
N ARG A 47 16.09 -2.91 3.19
CA ARG A 47 15.62 -2.87 1.81
C ARG A 47 14.15 -2.46 1.78
N LEU A 48 13.85 -1.55 0.87
CA LEU A 48 12.49 -1.20 0.53
C LEU A 48 11.93 -2.27 -0.42
N LYS A 49 10.84 -2.92 0.00
CA LYS A 49 10.13 -3.94 -0.78
C LYS A 49 8.70 -3.52 -1.04
N MET A 50 8.13 -4.01 -2.11
CA MET A 50 6.75 -3.73 -2.50
C MET A 50 6.11 -4.94 -3.16
N HIS A 51 4.81 -5.12 -2.90
CA HIS A 51 3.98 -6.10 -3.58
C HIS A 51 2.61 -5.51 -3.84
N LYS A 52 2.10 -5.72 -5.04
CA LYS A 52 0.73 -5.36 -5.44
C LYS A 52 0.09 -6.51 -6.20
N ALA A 53 -1.19 -6.73 -5.95
CA ALA A 53 -1.96 -7.75 -6.67
C ALA A 53 -3.45 -7.41 -6.71
N PRO A 54 -4.19 -7.89 -7.72
CA PRO A 54 -5.64 -7.91 -7.70
C PRO A 54 -6.18 -8.82 -6.59
N GLY A 55 -7.40 -8.58 -6.15
CA GLY A 55 -8.07 -9.36 -5.12
C GLY A 55 -7.90 -8.82 -3.72
N GLY A 56 -8.37 -9.55 -2.74
CA GLY A 56 -8.33 -9.17 -1.33
C GLY A 56 -7.04 -9.58 -0.63
N VAL A 57 -6.60 -8.76 0.31
CA VAL A 57 -5.41 -9.05 1.13
C VAL A 57 -5.67 -10.27 2.04
N THR A 58 -6.90 -10.49 2.48
CA THR A 58 -7.26 -11.62 3.35
C THR A 58 -7.19 -12.97 2.63
N ASP A 59 -7.28 -12.99 1.31
CA ASP A 59 -7.05 -14.20 0.49
C ASP A 59 -5.54 -14.45 0.27
N ASN A 60 -4.67 -13.54 0.72
CA ASN A 60 -3.24 -13.55 0.47
C ASN A 60 -2.42 -13.27 1.75
N LEU A 61 -2.81 -13.86 2.87
CA LEU A 61 -2.18 -13.64 4.18
C LEU A 61 -0.71 -14.03 4.22
N ASP A 62 -0.26 -14.96 3.36
CA ASP A 62 1.15 -15.32 3.25
C ASP A 62 2.02 -14.13 2.80
N THR A 63 1.51 -13.28 1.92
CA THR A 63 2.19 -12.04 1.51
C THR A 63 2.31 -11.08 2.68
N LEU A 64 1.23 -10.90 3.45
CA LEU A 64 1.24 -10.05 4.63
C LEU A 64 2.21 -10.57 5.69
N LYS A 65 2.25 -11.90 5.90
CA LYS A 65 3.20 -12.54 6.81
C LYS A 65 4.65 -12.31 6.36
N ALA A 66 4.93 -12.44 5.07
CA ALA A 66 6.27 -12.15 4.53
C ALA A 66 6.68 -10.68 4.75
N ALA A 67 5.74 -9.74 4.60
CA ALA A 67 5.98 -8.31 4.84
C ALA A 67 6.08 -7.95 6.33
N SER A 68 5.67 -8.83 7.25
CA SER A 68 5.65 -8.54 8.69
C SER A 68 7.03 -8.48 9.34
N ASP A 69 8.07 -8.95 8.68
CA ASP A 69 9.45 -8.75 9.11
C ASP A 69 9.96 -7.37 8.67
N CYS A 70 9.41 -6.33 9.26
CA CYS A 70 9.61 -4.96 8.83
C CYS A 70 9.81 -3.98 9.99
N THR A 71 10.49 -2.88 9.69
CA THR A 71 10.58 -1.70 10.57
C THR A 71 9.50 -0.68 10.28
N MET A 72 9.00 -0.67 9.05
CA MET A 72 7.92 0.19 8.58
C MET A 72 7.14 -0.54 7.49
N LEU A 73 5.82 -0.39 7.51
CA LEU A 73 4.94 -0.93 6.48
C LEU A 73 3.80 0.06 6.22
N ILE A 74 3.47 0.24 4.94
CA ILE A 74 2.22 0.85 4.51
C ILE A 74 1.44 -0.14 3.66
N GLY A 75 0.13 -0.21 3.87
CA GLY A 75 -0.77 -1.09 3.16
C GLY A 75 -1.97 -0.34 2.60
N HIS A 76 -2.48 -0.86 1.50
CA HIS A 76 -3.63 -0.30 0.80
C HIS A 76 -4.56 -1.40 0.31
N THR A 77 -5.86 -1.20 0.47
CA THR A 77 -6.90 -2.03 -0.11
C THR A 77 -7.75 -1.16 -1.03
N ARG A 78 -7.89 -1.57 -2.28
CA ARG A 78 -8.45 -0.72 -3.32
C ARG A 78 -9.90 -1.04 -3.62
N TRP A 79 -10.72 0.02 -3.63
CA TRP A 79 -11.96 0.07 -4.37
C TRP A 79 -11.71 0.85 -5.66
N ALA A 80 -11.72 0.18 -6.80
CA ALA A 80 -11.35 0.79 -8.07
C ALA A 80 -12.40 1.82 -8.53
N THR A 81 -11.95 3.05 -8.73
CA THR A 81 -12.75 4.16 -9.30
C THR A 81 -12.26 4.54 -10.68
N HIS A 82 -10.94 4.63 -10.88
CA HIS A 82 -10.27 4.92 -12.14
C HIS A 82 -9.22 3.85 -12.42
N GLY A 83 -9.22 3.31 -13.63
CA GLY A 83 -8.32 2.26 -14.03
C GLY A 83 -8.69 0.87 -13.45
N SER A 84 -8.35 -0.18 -14.20
CA SER A 84 -8.65 -1.55 -13.81
C SER A 84 -7.80 -2.01 -12.62
N ALA A 85 -8.42 -2.73 -11.69
CA ALA A 85 -7.72 -3.38 -10.58
C ALA A 85 -6.83 -4.55 -11.05
N SER A 86 -7.09 -5.12 -12.23
CA SER A 86 -6.24 -6.15 -12.83
C SER A 86 -4.91 -5.64 -13.34
N ASP A 87 -4.76 -4.32 -13.52
CA ASP A 87 -3.51 -3.68 -13.89
C ASP A 87 -2.85 -3.07 -12.63
N ASN A 88 -1.74 -3.67 -12.20
CA ASN A 88 -1.01 -3.22 -11.02
C ASN A 88 -0.43 -1.80 -11.15
N ALA A 89 -0.33 -1.23 -12.35
CA ALA A 89 0.05 0.17 -12.53
C ALA A 89 -0.98 1.12 -11.89
N ASN A 90 -2.24 0.69 -11.77
CA ASN A 90 -3.31 1.45 -11.13
C ASN A 90 -3.42 1.18 -9.62
N ASN A 91 -2.78 0.14 -9.12
CA ASN A 91 -2.89 -0.27 -7.72
C ASN A 91 -1.82 0.39 -6.86
N HIS A 92 -2.16 0.65 -5.60
CA HIS A 92 -1.24 1.22 -4.62
C HIS A 92 -0.41 0.13 -3.91
N PRO A 93 0.77 0.47 -3.38
CA PRO A 93 1.42 1.80 -3.35
C PRO A 93 1.98 2.24 -4.71
N HIS A 94 2.09 3.56 -4.90
CA HIS A 94 2.78 4.15 -6.04
C HIS A 94 4.18 4.62 -5.65
N PRO A 95 5.18 4.47 -6.53
CA PRO A 95 6.50 5.02 -6.27
C PRO A 95 6.47 6.55 -6.34
N CYS A 96 7.23 7.18 -5.45
CA CYS A 96 7.52 8.60 -5.48
C CYS A 96 9.00 8.81 -5.19
N ASP A 97 9.49 10.02 -5.36
CA ASP A 97 10.91 10.30 -5.10
C ASP A 97 11.27 9.99 -3.65
N GLY A 98 12.15 9.01 -3.48
CA GLY A 98 12.62 8.56 -2.18
C GLY A 98 11.70 7.64 -1.40
N GLY A 99 10.59 7.15 -1.99
CA GLY A 99 9.69 6.27 -1.24
C GLY A 99 8.46 5.77 -2.00
N TRP A 100 7.44 5.47 -1.23
CA TRP A 100 6.16 4.97 -1.71
C TRP A 100 5.01 5.72 -1.06
N ILE A 101 3.93 5.88 -1.80
CA ILE A 101 2.72 6.57 -1.33
C ILE A 101 1.49 5.67 -1.51
N VAL A 102 0.60 5.73 -0.54
CA VAL A 102 -0.76 5.20 -0.62
C VAL A 102 -1.76 6.34 -0.45
N HIS A 103 -2.89 6.26 -1.13
CA HIS A 103 -3.89 7.31 -1.10
C HIS A 103 -5.29 6.71 -1.05
N ASN A 104 -6.13 7.25 -0.17
CA ASN A 104 -7.57 7.00 -0.14
C ASN A 104 -8.29 8.29 -0.48
N GLY A 105 -8.81 8.37 -1.69
CA GLY A 105 -9.53 9.53 -2.19
C GLY A 105 -9.50 9.62 -3.71
N VAL A 106 -10.05 10.70 -4.25
CA VAL A 106 -10.05 11.02 -5.67
C VAL A 106 -9.48 12.43 -5.85
N VAL A 107 -8.50 12.57 -6.74
CA VAL A 107 -7.98 13.87 -7.15
C VAL A 107 -8.81 14.32 -8.36
N THR A 108 -9.68 15.29 -8.18
CA THR A 108 -10.66 15.68 -9.21
C THR A 108 -10.08 16.50 -10.35
N ASN A 109 -8.92 17.10 -10.13
CA ASN A 109 -8.20 17.92 -11.12
C ASN A 109 -6.87 17.28 -11.53
N ASP A 110 -6.81 15.97 -11.56
CA ASP A 110 -5.60 15.20 -11.89
C ASP A 110 -5.06 15.53 -13.29
N ILE A 111 -5.93 15.70 -14.28
CA ILE A 111 -5.55 16.06 -15.66
C ILE A 111 -4.87 17.43 -15.69
N GLU A 112 -5.45 18.42 -15.02
CA GLU A 112 -4.89 19.77 -14.93
C GLU A 112 -3.53 19.77 -14.25
N LEU A 113 -3.40 19.01 -13.15
CA LEU A 113 -2.13 18.87 -12.44
C LEU A 113 -1.06 18.19 -13.29
N ILE A 114 -1.39 17.12 -14.02
CA ILE A 114 -0.45 16.46 -14.92
C ILE A 114 0.05 17.41 -15.99
N ASP A 115 -0.86 18.20 -16.57
CA ASP A 115 -0.51 19.20 -17.59
C ASP A 115 0.41 20.27 -17.01
N GLU A 116 0.11 20.78 -15.82
CA GLU A 116 0.94 21.75 -15.12
C GLU A 116 2.33 21.19 -14.82
N PHE A 117 2.42 19.97 -14.28
CA PHE A 117 3.71 19.32 -13.97
C PHE A 117 4.57 19.06 -15.22
N ASN A 118 3.97 18.72 -16.35
CA ASN A 118 4.68 18.49 -17.61
C ASN A 118 5.30 19.78 -18.18
N HIS A 119 4.85 20.96 -17.72
CA HIS A 119 5.36 22.26 -18.14
C HIS A 119 6.30 22.91 -17.10
N LEU A 120 6.57 22.22 -15.98
CA LEU A 120 7.60 22.69 -15.04
C LEU A 120 9.01 22.51 -15.63
N PRO A 121 9.91 23.48 -15.41
CA PRO A 121 11.29 23.42 -15.88
C PRO A 121 12.10 22.31 -15.18
#